data_1909a6abcaea2fc3b6ba48b2dd2be413
#
_entry.id   1909a6abcaea2fc3b6ba48b2dd2be413
#
_cell.length_a   1.000
_cell.length_b   1.000
_cell.length_c   1.000
_cell.angle_alpha   90.00
_cell.angle_beta   90.00
_cell.angle_gamma   90.00
#
_symmetry.space_group_name_H-M   'P 1'
#
loop_
_entity.id
_entity.type
_entity.pdbx_description
1 polymer ?
#
loop_
_entity_poly.entity_id
_entity_poly.type
_entity_poly.pdbx_seq_one_letter_code
_entity_poly.pdbx_strand_id
1 'polypeptide(L)'
;DGIQGLESDVDQIIICGMGGKLIIDILSKGNLYRGLRLLLSCHKDDFALREYLHDHHIHIVREKMIYDHGHYYPILDCVCEDTKQQVSTSQLYFGVNMLIDETYAAYLDFEENKYKNILSKVNKPEFLEKIEYIKEIRTQRIS
;
A
#
# COMPACT_ATOMS: atom_id res chain seq x y z
N ASP A 1 5.62 -20.17 11.68
CA ASP A 1 5.26 -19.52 10.50
C ASP A 1 5.50 -18.05 10.46
N GLY A 2 5.98 -17.57 9.31
CA GLY A 2 6.24 -16.16 9.12
C GLY A 2 7.31 -15.68 10.09
N ILE A 3 6.94 -14.71 10.90
CA ILE A 3 7.89 -14.02 11.78
C ILE A 3 7.73 -14.40 13.24
N GLN A 4 6.98 -15.45 13.53
CA GLN A 4 6.84 -15.93 14.91
C GLN A 4 8.18 -16.43 15.42
N GLY A 5 8.51 -16.07 16.65
CA GLY A 5 9.73 -16.53 17.29
C GLY A 5 11.01 -15.82 16.85
N LEU A 6 10.90 -14.71 16.10
CA LEU A 6 12.07 -13.93 15.73
C LEU A 6 12.72 -13.29 16.93
N GLU A 7 14.04 -13.25 16.90
CA GLU A 7 14.82 -12.55 17.92
C GLU A 7 14.76 -11.04 17.69
N SER A 8 14.96 -10.27 18.77
CA SER A 8 14.93 -8.82 18.69
C SER A 8 16.11 -8.20 17.94
N ASP A 9 17.13 -9.00 17.61
CA ASP A 9 18.27 -8.53 16.83
C ASP A 9 18.05 -8.61 15.31
N VAL A 10 16.92 -9.20 14.87
CA VAL A 10 16.54 -9.17 13.46
C VAL A 10 16.06 -7.76 13.13
N ASP A 11 16.68 -7.10 12.14
CA ASP A 11 16.37 -5.72 11.81
C ASP A 11 15.60 -5.54 10.52
N GLN A 12 15.41 -6.59 9.72
CA GLN A 12 14.61 -6.53 8.50
C GLN A 12 13.94 -7.85 8.18
N ILE A 13 12.67 -7.76 7.74
CA ILE A 13 11.88 -8.90 7.29
C ILE A 13 11.37 -8.59 5.89
N ILE A 14 11.41 -9.60 5.01
CA ILE A 14 10.92 -9.46 3.63
C ILE A 14 9.78 -10.45 3.43
N ILE A 15 8.61 -9.94 3.02
CA ILE A 15 7.43 -10.74 2.71
C ILE A 15 6.97 -10.38 1.30
N CYS A 16 7.09 -11.30 0.37
CA CYS A 16 6.83 -11.04 -1.05
C CYS A 16 5.84 -12.03 -1.64
N GLY A 17 5.16 -11.57 -2.71
CA GLY A 17 4.37 -12.44 -3.55
C GLY A 17 3.04 -12.89 -2.95
N MET A 18 2.48 -12.12 -2.02
CA MET A 18 1.26 -12.48 -1.31
C MET A 18 0.22 -11.38 -1.39
N GLY A 19 -1.06 -11.75 -1.20
CA GLY A 19 -2.12 -10.76 -1.03
C GLY A 19 -2.02 -10.07 0.32
N GLY A 20 -2.61 -8.87 0.39
CA GLY A 20 -2.53 -8.04 1.61
C GLY A 20 -3.06 -8.73 2.85
N LYS A 21 -4.15 -9.49 2.72
CA LYS A 21 -4.75 -10.16 3.88
C LYS A 21 -3.84 -11.23 4.47
N LEU A 22 -3.11 -11.95 3.63
CA LEU A 22 -2.14 -12.95 4.11
C LEU A 22 -0.95 -12.27 4.78
N ILE A 23 -0.47 -11.16 4.22
CA ILE A 23 0.59 -10.38 4.84
C ILE A 23 0.14 -9.90 6.22
N ILE A 24 -1.08 -9.38 6.33
CA ILE A 24 -1.65 -8.94 7.60
C ILE A 24 -1.67 -10.07 8.62
N ASP A 25 -2.10 -11.26 8.19
CA ASP A 25 -2.13 -12.42 9.08
C ASP A 25 -0.73 -12.76 9.61
N ILE A 26 0.27 -12.75 8.75
CA ILE A 26 1.65 -12.99 9.15
C ILE A 26 2.14 -11.94 10.14
N LEU A 27 1.89 -10.65 9.85
CA LEU A 27 2.32 -9.57 10.72
C LEU A 27 1.63 -9.62 12.08
N SER A 28 0.34 -9.97 12.11
CA SER A 28 -0.43 -10.01 13.35
C SER A 28 0.05 -11.06 14.33
N LYS A 29 0.73 -12.09 13.83
CA LYS A 29 1.27 -13.19 14.64
C LYS A 29 2.73 -13.01 15.00
N GLY A 30 3.38 -11.98 14.48
CA GLY A 30 4.79 -11.75 14.72
C GLY A 30 5.07 -10.86 15.92
N ASN A 31 6.29 -10.92 16.41
CA ASN A 31 6.77 -10.04 17.47
C ASN A 31 7.47 -8.85 16.84
N LEU A 32 6.68 -7.83 16.49
CA LEU A 32 7.22 -6.62 15.89
C LEU A 32 7.75 -5.69 16.99
N TYR A 33 8.79 -4.95 16.67
CA TYR A 33 9.39 -4.03 17.63
C TYR A 33 9.83 -2.75 16.90
N ARG A 34 9.95 -1.67 17.65
CA ARG A 34 10.35 -0.38 17.12
C ARG A 34 11.68 -0.47 16.38
N GLY A 35 11.73 0.08 15.18
CA GLY A 35 12.93 0.06 14.35
C GLY A 35 13.01 -1.12 13.41
N LEU A 36 12.17 -2.14 13.58
CA LEU A 36 12.14 -3.27 12.66
C LEU A 36 11.70 -2.79 11.27
N ARG A 37 12.47 -3.17 10.24
CA ARG A 37 12.16 -2.82 8.86
C ARG A 37 11.40 -3.94 8.20
N LEU A 38 10.40 -3.57 7.40
CA LEU A 38 9.59 -4.54 6.65
C LEU A 38 9.63 -4.16 5.17
N LEU A 39 9.93 -5.13 4.31
CA LEU A 39 9.81 -4.95 2.87
C LEU A 39 8.69 -5.87 2.39
N LEU A 40 7.60 -5.29 1.91
CA LEU A 40 6.38 -6.01 1.59
C LEU A 40 6.05 -5.87 0.11
N SER A 41 5.70 -6.98 -0.54
CA SER A 41 5.22 -6.97 -1.92
C SER A 41 3.79 -7.48 -1.92
N CYS A 42 2.84 -6.59 -2.26
CA CYS A 42 1.42 -6.83 -2.10
C CYS A 42 0.74 -6.97 -3.47
N HIS A 43 0.17 -8.14 -3.74
CA HIS A 43 -0.44 -8.43 -5.04
C HIS A 43 -1.92 -8.13 -5.14
N LYS A 44 -2.61 -7.95 -4.01
CA LYS A 44 -4.02 -7.54 -3.93
C LYS A 44 -4.33 -7.05 -2.52
N ASP A 45 -5.49 -6.42 -2.36
CA ASP A 45 -5.94 -5.90 -1.05
C ASP A 45 -4.98 -4.85 -0.50
N ASP A 46 -4.51 -3.96 -1.38
CA ASP A 46 -3.55 -2.92 -1.03
C ASP A 46 -4.10 -1.98 0.05
N PHE A 47 -5.37 -1.59 -0.08
CA PHE A 47 -5.99 -0.71 0.89
C PHE A 47 -6.00 -1.34 2.28
N ALA A 48 -6.43 -2.61 2.36
CA ALA A 48 -6.49 -3.31 3.64
C ALA A 48 -5.11 -3.39 4.29
N LEU A 49 -4.08 -3.65 3.49
CA LEU A 49 -2.71 -3.70 4.02
C LEU A 49 -2.26 -2.34 4.52
N ARG A 50 -2.44 -1.28 3.74
CA ARG A 50 -2.02 0.07 4.16
C ARG A 50 -2.77 0.52 5.40
N GLU A 51 -4.06 0.22 5.49
CA GLU A 51 -4.86 0.53 6.66
C GLU A 51 -4.36 -0.19 7.90
N TYR A 52 -4.06 -1.49 7.77
CA TYR A 52 -3.49 -2.28 8.87
C TYR A 52 -2.16 -1.67 9.35
N LEU A 53 -1.27 -1.35 8.42
CA LEU A 53 0.03 -0.76 8.77
C LEU A 53 -0.16 0.55 9.51
N HIS A 54 -1.04 1.40 9.01
CA HIS A 54 -1.34 2.69 9.64
C HIS A 54 -1.86 2.49 11.07
N ASP A 55 -2.79 1.56 11.27
CA ASP A 55 -3.41 1.33 12.57
C ASP A 55 -2.45 0.73 13.59
N HIS A 56 -1.38 0.08 13.13
CA HIS A 56 -0.43 -0.60 13.99
C HIS A 56 0.92 0.11 14.07
N HIS A 57 0.95 1.40 13.79
CA HIS A 57 2.13 2.26 13.91
C HIS A 57 3.31 1.80 13.04
N ILE A 58 3.01 1.16 11.93
CA ILE A 58 4.02 0.78 10.95
C ILE A 58 4.02 1.85 9.86
N HIS A 59 5.10 2.62 9.77
CA HIS A 59 5.21 3.71 8.83
C HIS A 59 5.67 3.20 7.47
N ILE A 60 4.99 3.64 6.42
CA ILE A 60 5.43 3.37 5.06
C ILE A 60 6.41 4.48 4.68
N VAL A 61 7.69 4.11 4.58
CA VAL A 61 8.77 5.06 4.28
C VAL A 61 8.71 5.46 2.82
N ARG A 62 8.48 4.49 1.95
CA ARG A 62 8.30 4.72 0.51
C ARG A 62 7.67 3.51 -0.13
N GLU A 63 7.06 3.75 -1.28
CA GLU A 63 6.53 2.68 -2.13
C GLU A 63 7.05 2.84 -3.55
N LYS A 64 7.08 1.74 -4.28
CA LYS A 64 7.34 1.72 -5.70
C LYS A 64 6.28 0.87 -6.37
N MET A 65 5.67 1.37 -7.44
CA MET A 65 4.72 0.59 -8.21
C MET A 65 5.47 -0.25 -9.25
N ILE A 66 5.14 -1.53 -9.32
CA ILE A 66 5.72 -2.48 -10.25
C ILE A 66 4.65 -2.92 -11.23
N TYR A 67 5.03 -3.08 -12.50
CA TYR A 67 4.18 -3.69 -13.51
C TYR A 67 4.86 -4.96 -13.99
N ASP A 68 4.17 -6.09 -13.82
CA ASP A 68 4.73 -7.38 -14.20
C ASP A 68 3.60 -8.33 -14.62
N HIS A 69 3.77 -9.00 -15.76
CA HIS A 69 2.81 -9.98 -16.27
C HIS A 69 1.38 -9.45 -16.32
N GLY A 70 1.21 -8.18 -16.73
CA GLY A 70 -0.12 -7.57 -16.87
C GLY A 70 -0.75 -7.06 -15.60
N HIS A 71 -0.01 -7.05 -14.49
CA HIS A 71 -0.53 -6.60 -13.19
C HIS A 71 0.34 -5.51 -12.60
N TYR A 72 -0.33 -4.55 -11.95
CA TYR A 72 0.35 -3.55 -11.13
C TYR A 72 0.29 -4.00 -9.67
N TYR A 73 1.40 -3.86 -8.96
CA TYR A 73 1.42 -4.09 -7.52
C TYR A 73 2.50 -3.24 -6.85
N PRO A 74 2.25 -2.78 -5.61
CA PRO A 74 3.24 -1.96 -4.92
C PRO A 74 4.25 -2.80 -4.14
N ILE A 75 5.46 -2.25 -4.01
CA ILE A 75 6.44 -2.71 -3.04
C ILE A 75 6.51 -1.62 -1.97
N LEU A 76 6.35 -2.01 -0.71
CA LEU A 76 6.31 -1.11 0.42
C LEU A 76 7.54 -1.31 1.30
N ASP A 77 8.29 -0.23 1.52
CA ASP A 77 9.42 -0.21 2.45
C ASP A 77 8.93 0.46 3.74
N CYS A 78 8.87 -0.30 4.83
CA CYS A 78 8.22 0.13 6.07
C CYS A 78 9.16 0.04 7.26
N VAL A 79 8.79 0.75 8.33
CA VAL A 79 9.50 0.68 9.61
C VAL A 79 8.48 0.73 10.75
N CYS A 80 8.67 -0.10 11.76
CA CYS A 80 7.82 -0.09 12.95
C CYS A 80 8.21 1.08 13.85
N GLU A 81 7.21 1.84 14.31
CA GLU A 81 7.41 3.03 15.14
C GLU A 81 6.51 2.99 16.37
N ASP A 82 6.53 4.07 17.17
CA ASP A 82 5.69 4.19 18.35
C ASP A 82 4.44 5.04 18.12
N THR A 83 4.37 5.73 16.99
CA THR A 83 3.29 6.67 16.67
C THR A 83 2.67 6.32 15.32
N LYS A 84 1.45 6.82 15.12
CA LYS A 84 0.79 6.65 13.81
C LYS A 84 1.37 7.62 12.80
N GLN A 85 1.53 7.15 11.57
CA GLN A 85 1.91 7.98 10.44
C GLN A 85 0.71 8.79 9.99
N GLN A 86 0.92 10.03 9.55
CA GLN A 86 -0.16 10.82 8.95
C GLN A 86 -0.36 10.40 7.51
N VAL A 87 -1.50 9.80 7.23
CA VAL A 87 -1.83 9.25 5.93
C VAL A 87 -3.28 9.59 5.60
N SER A 88 -3.52 10.10 4.41
CA SER A 88 -4.87 10.40 3.94
C SER A 88 -5.55 9.14 3.41
N THR A 89 -6.88 9.20 3.27
CA THR A 89 -7.63 8.09 2.68
C THR A 89 -7.20 7.83 1.24
N SER A 90 -6.93 8.87 0.46
CA SER A 90 -6.45 8.71 -0.91
C SER A 90 -5.11 7.98 -0.95
N GLN A 91 -4.23 8.24 0.00
CA GLN A 91 -2.95 7.52 0.09
C GLN A 91 -3.14 6.07 0.48
N LEU A 92 -4.08 5.76 1.37
CA LEU A 92 -4.39 4.37 1.72
C LEU A 92 -4.85 3.57 0.49
N TYR A 93 -5.57 4.21 -0.43
CA TYR A 93 -6.02 3.53 -1.65
C TYR A 93 -4.94 3.46 -2.72
N PHE A 94 -4.12 4.50 -2.89
CA PHE A 94 -3.29 4.60 -4.10
C PHE A 94 -1.80 4.76 -3.86
N GLY A 95 -1.35 4.88 -2.62
CA GLY A 95 0.08 4.85 -2.32
C GLY A 95 0.53 5.92 -1.35
N VAL A 96 1.39 5.51 -0.41
CA VAL A 96 1.97 6.38 0.61
C VAL A 96 3.43 6.59 0.27
N ASN A 97 3.86 7.84 0.13
CA ASN A 97 5.24 8.18 -0.22
C ASN A 97 5.71 7.40 -1.46
N MET A 98 4.83 7.32 -2.44
CA MET A 98 5.09 6.56 -3.66
C MET A 98 6.14 7.25 -4.52
N LEU A 99 7.09 6.47 -5.04
CA LEU A 99 8.02 6.96 -6.04
C LEU A 99 7.26 7.40 -7.28
N ILE A 100 7.48 8.65 -7.70
CA ILE A 100 6.81 9.23 -8.86
C ILE A 100 7.60 8.85 -10.10
N ASP A 101 7.12 7.84 -10.83
CA ASP A 101 7.75 7.36 -12.06
C ASP A 101 6.70 7.05 -13.12
N GLU A 102 7.15 6.60 -14.28
CA GLU A 102 6.26 6.29 -15.40
C GLU A 102 5.29 5.15 -15.09
N THR A 103 5.76 4.17 -14.32
CA THR A 103 4.92 3.03 -13.95
C THR A 103 3.77 3.46 -13.06
N TYR A 104 4.05 4.33 -12.09
CA TYR A 104 3.00 4.84 -11.22
C TYR A 104 2.00 5.70 -11.97
N ALA A 105 2.48 6.56 -12.88
CA ALA A 105 1.58 7.36 -13.72
C ALA A 105 0.66 6.47 -14.55
N ALA A 106 1.21 5.42 -15.15
CA ALA A 106 0.42 4.46 -15.92
C ALA A 106 -0.60 3.72 -15.05
N TYR A 107 -0.21 3.36 -13.84
CA TYR A 107 -1.11 2.73 -12.88
C TYR A 107 -2.29 3.62 -12.55
N LEU A 108 -2.06 4.90 -12.25
CA LEU A 108 -3.14 5.83 -11.95
C LEU A 108 -4.09 6.01 -13.14
N ASP A 109 -3.55 6.10 -14.36
CA ASP A 109 -4.37 6.17 -15.56
C ASP A 109 -5.21 4.91 -15.73
N PHE A 110 -4.62 3.75 -15.49
CA PHE A 110 -5.32 2.46 -15.58
C PHE A 110 -6.48 2.40 -14.58
N GLU A 111 -6.23 2.80 -13.33
CA GLU A 111 -7.26 2.79 -12.29
C GLU A 111 -8.37 3.79 -12.60
N GLU A 112 -8.01 4.99 -13.03
CA GLU A 112 -9.00 6.00 -13.39
C GLU A 112 -9.89 5.52 -14.53
N ASN A 113 -9.32 4.98 -15.57
CA ASN A 113 -10.07 4.47 -16.71
C ASN A 113 -10.98 3.31 -16.32
N LYS A 114 -10.51 2.44 -15.43
CA LYS A 114 -11.32 1.34 -14.91
C LYS A 114 -12.57 1.86 -14.21
N TYR A 115 -12.42 2.84 -13.32
CA TYR A 115 -13.57 3.39 -12.59
C TYR A 115 -14.52 4.18 -13.49
N LYS A 116 -13.99 4.94 -14.44
CA LYS A 116 -14.82 5.65 -15.42
C LYS A 116 -15.63 4.67 -16.27
N ASN A 117 -15.02 3.56 -16.67
CA ASN A 117 -15.71 2.55 -17.48
C ASN A 117 -16.84 1.88 -16.68
N ILE A 118 -16.61 1.58 -15.40
CA ILE A 118 -17.64 1.03 -14.52
C ILE A 118 -18.79 2.04 -14.38
N LEU A 119 -18.47 3.30 -14.13
CA LEU A 119 -19.47 4.36 -13.95
C LEU A 119 -20.31 4.61 -15.20
N SER A 120 -19.79 4.31 -16.39
CA SER A 120 -20.57 4.41 -17.62
C SER A 120 -21.68 3.38 -17.70
N LYS A 121 -21.63 2.34 -16.88
CA LYS A 121 -22.56 1.21 -16.90
C LYS A 121 -23.45 1.14 -15.65
N VAL A 122 -22.93 1.55 -14.50
CA VAL A 122 -23.63 1.50 -13.22
C VAL A 122 -23.41 2.80 -12.46
N ASN A 123 -24.42 3.24 -11.70
CA ASN A 123 -24.34 4.45 -10.90
C ASN A 123 -24.01 4.09 -9.46
N LYS A 124 -22.71 4.02 -9.12
CA LYS A 124 -22.23 3.70 -7.78
C LYS A 124 -21.31 4.79 -7.28
N PRO A 125 -21.73 5.55 -6.24
CA PRO A 125 -20.94 6.67 -5.73
C PRO A 125 -19.53 6.32 -5.28
N GLU A 126 -19.29 5.09 -4.83
CA GLU A 126 -17.97 4.68 -4.37
C GLU A 126 -16.91 4.78 -5.46
N PHE A 127 -17.27 4.61 -6.72
CA PHE A 127 -16.31 4.73 -7.81
C PHE A 127 -16.00 6.18 -8.14
N LEU A 128 -16.95 7.09 -7.90
CA LEU A 128 -16.68 8.53 -7.99
C LEU A 128 -15.67 8.95 -6.94
N GLU A 129 -15.78 8.42 -5.73
CA GLU A 129 -14.82 8.70 -4.66
C GLU A 129 -13.41 8.25 -5.04
N LYS A 130 -13.28 7.08 -5.68
CA LYS A 130 -11.97 6.59 -6.12
C LYS A 130 -11.33 7.55 -7.12
N ILE A 131 -12.12 8.07 -8.05
CA ILE A 131 -11.63 9.04 -9.03
C ILE A 131 -11.17 10.33 -8.33
N GLU A 132 -11.91 10.79 -7.32
CA GLU A 132 -11.52 11.97 -6.55
C GLU A 132 -10.21 11.72 -5.79
N TYR A 133 -10.03 10.54 -5.22
CA TYR A 133 -8.77 10.19 -4.54
C TYR A 133 -7.59 10.21 -5.53
N ILE A 134 -7.79 9.73 -6.75
CA ILE A 134 -6.74 9.78 -7.77
C ILE A 134 -6.37 11.23 -8.09
N LYS A 135 -7.36 12.11 -8.19
CA LYS A 135 -7.11 13.54 -8.40
C LYS A 135 -6.29 14.14 -7.26
N GLU A 136 -6.63 13.80 -6.02
CA GLU A 136 -5.88 14.27 -4.86
C GLU A 136 -4.41 13.82 -4.92
N ILE A 137 -4.19 12.56 -5.25
CA ILE A 137 -2.84 12.01 -5.39
C ILE A 137 -2.05 12.78 -6.46
N ARG A 138 -2.66 13.02 -7.61
CA ARG A 138 -2.00 13.75 -8.70
C ARG A 138 -1.68 15.19 -8.32
N THR A 139 -2.53 15.83 -7.54
CA THR A 139 -2.31 17.19 -7.05
C THR A 139 -1.13 17.23 -6.08
N GLN A 140 -1.04 16.27 -5.16
CA GLN A 140 0.06 16.17 -4.22
C GLN A 140 1.42 15.97 -4.91
N ARG A 141 1.42 15.34 -6.07
CA ARG A 141 2.65 15.11 -6.84
C ARG A 141 3.26 16.40 -7.38
N ILE A 142 2.47 17.43 -7.56
CA ILE A 142 2.92 18.70 -8.14
C ILE A 142 3.51 19.62 -7.08
N SER A 143 3.05 19.48 -5.85
CA SER A 143 3.55 20.30 -4.72
C SER A 143 4.81 19.69 -4.05
#